data_7781c69db21be85b25a1d5d525d47bc0
#
_entry.id   7781c69db21be85b25a1d5d525d47bc0
#
_cell.length_a   1.000
_cell.length_b   1.000
_cell.length_c   1.000
_cell.angle_alpha   90.00
_cell.angle_beta   90.00
_cell.angle_gamma   90.00
#
_symmetry.space_group_name_H-M   'P 1'
#
loop_
_entity.id
_entity.type
_entity.pdbx_description
1 polymer ?
#
loop_
_entity_poly.entity_id
_entity_poly.type
_entity_poly.pdbx_seq_one_letter_code
_entity_poly.pdbx_strand_id
1 'polypeptide(L)'
;MTQKDVHVSLTFDYDAYSVWIGSVGAMSPSMVSRGEFGPIAIRRILPLLEQHRIKGTFFIPGHTALAFPKTVEDIAAAGHEIGHHGWVHENPVSTTPDQERWIMDKGLEALDRVAGIRPVGYRSPAWDNSPRTVPLLLEYGFKYESSLMGNEYDAYWCRVGDEWSKTDPWKFGTPVELVELPVSWMLDDFPHFEVILGSNPGYASPRAVLQMWIDEFDYLYDRIGKGLFNLTMHPQTIGRGSRLLILEKLIEHIQGKSGVTFGPLADYAAKWRVGKSPSLPADAAS
;
A
#
# COMPACT_ATOMS: atom_id res chain seq x y z
N MET A 1 -30.15 7.34 -11.69
CA MET A 1 -28.96 7.30 -10.84
C MET A 1 -27.99 6.36 -11.51
N THR A 2 -26.76 6.78 -11.78
CA THR A 2 -25.70 5.90 -12.30
C THR A 2 -25.44 4.80 -11.27
N GLN A 3 -25.28 3.57 -11.74
CA GLN A 3 -24.95 2.42 -10.89
C GLN A 3 -23.60 2.69 -10.22
N LYS A 4 -23.56 2.60 -8.89
CA LYS A 4 -22.30 2.73 -8.13
C LYS A 4 -21.44 1.48 -8.36
N ASP A 5 -20.11 1.67 -8.46
CA ASP A 5 -19.12 0.60 -8.59
C ASP A 5 -17.83 1.02 -7.88
N VAL A 6 -17.84 1.01 -6.56
CA VAL A 6 -16.71 1.42 -5.71
C VAL A 6 -16.05 0.20 -5.12
N HIS A 7 -14.75 0.05 -5.35
CA HIS A 7 -13.92 -0.96 -4.71
C HIS A 7 -13.20 -0.34 -3.52
N VAL A 8 -13.21 -1.02 -2.39
CA VAL A 8 -12.53 -0.61 -1.17
C VAL A 8 -11.45 -1.63 -0.84
N SER A 9 -10.21 -1.19 -0.88
CA SER A 9 -9.07 -1.99 -0.44
C SER A 9 -8.53 -1.46 0.89
N LEU A 10 -8.58 -2.31 1.91
CA LEU A 10 -7.87 -2.09 3.16
C LEU A 10 -6.47 -2.69 3.00
N THR A 11 -5.45 -1.84 2.94
CA THR A 11 -4.07 -2.26 2.71
C THR A 11 -3.23 -2.02 3.96
N PHE A 12 -2.29 -2.92 4.20
CA PHE A 12 -1.46 -2.92 5.40
C PHE A 12 0.01 -3.08 5.02
N ASP A 13 0.81 -2.06 5.28
CA ASP A 13 2.26 -2.14 5.15
C ASP A 13 2.80 -2.70 6.48
N TYR A 14 3.06 -4.03 6.47
CA TYR A 14 3.48 -4.74 7.68
C TYR A 14 4.99 -4.66 7.87
N ASP A 15 5.45 -3.48 8.20
CA ASP A 15 6.88 -3.16 8.33
C ASP A 15 7.52 -3.73 9.59
N ALA A 16 6.80 -3.73 10.71
CA ALA A 16 7.33 -4.11 12.01
C ALA A 16 8.68 -3.42 12.31
N TYR A 17 9.79 -4.17 12.37
CA TYR A 17 11.12 -3.59 12.58
C TYR A 17 11.67 -2.85 11.36
N SER A 18 11.27 -3.25 10.16
CA SER A 18 11.94 -2.87 8.92
C SER A 18 11.93 -1.36 8.69
N VAL A 19 10.80 -0.67 8.90
CA VAL A 19 10.71 0.79 8.75
C VAL A 19 11.67 1.53 9.70
N TRP A 20 11.83 1.04 10.94
CA TRP A 20 12.72 1.68 11.92
C TRP A 20 14.19 1.48 11.57
N ILE A 21 14.55 0.34 10.98
CA ILE A 21 15.91 0.02 10.58
C ILE A 21 16.24 0.67 9.23
N GLY A 22 15.45 0.39 8.18
CA GLY A 22 15.77 0.75 6.81
C GLY A 22 15.51 2.22 6.48
N SER A 23 14.33 2.76 6.84
CA SER A 23 13.99 4.16 6.53
C SER A 23 14.43 5.13 7.61
N VAL A 24 14.16 4.83 8.88
CA VAL A 24 14.46 5.76 9.99
C VAL A 24 15.92 5.69 10.42
N GLY A 25 16.61 4.58 10.13
CA GLY A 25 18.01 4.38 10.58
C GLY A 25 18.16 4.38 12.10
N ALA A 26 17.16 3.86 12.81
CA ALA A 26 17.11 3.91 14.26
C ALA A 26 18.21 3.06 14.90
N MET A 27 19.02 3.68 15.77
CA MET A 27 20.05 3.02 16.56
C MET A 27 19.60 2.74 18.01
N SER A 28 18.48 3.29 18.42
CA SER A 28 17.95 3.14 19.78
C SER A 28 17.09 1.88 19.89
N PRO A 29 17.36 0.98 20.87
CA PRO A 29 16.49 -0.16 21.16
C PRO A 29 15.04 0.26 21.45
N SER A 30 14.81 1.40 22.10
CA SER A 30 13.48 1.92 22.38
C SER A 30 12.72 2.27 21.10
N MET A 31 13.39 2.83 20.10
CA MET A 31 12.77 3.14 18.81
C MET A 31 12.45 1.87 18.01
N VAL A 32 13.42 0.96 17.91
CA VAL A 32 13.27 -0.29 17.16
C VAL A 32 12.22 -1.21 17.80
N SER A 33 12.12 -1.23 19.16
CA SER A 33 11.13 -2.04 19.87
C SER A 33 9.67 -1.76 19.49
N ARG A 34 9.38 -0.62 18.84
CA ARG A 34 8.04 -0.31 18.31
C ARG A 34 7.56 -1.34 17.29
N GLY A 35 8.51 -1.97 16.56
CA GLY A 35 8.23 -3.05 15.62
C GLY A 35 7.69 -4.33 16.27
N GLU A 36 7.99 -4.56 17.55
CA GLU A 36 7.48 -5.73 18.31
C GLU A 36 5.95 -5.72 18.45
N PHE A 37 5.34 -4.55 18.32
CA PHE A 37 3.90 -4.45 18.36
C PHE A 37 3.22 -4.99 17.11
N GLY A 38 3.92 -5.14 16.00
CA GLY A 38 3.38 -5.64 14.72
C GLY A 38 2.60 -6.95 14.87
N PRO A 39 3.20 -8.05 15.38
CA PRO A 39 2.46 -9.31 15.61
C PRO A 39 1.29 -9.20 16.56
N ILE A 40 1.37 -8.31 17.57
CA ILE A 40 0.25 -8.04 18.50
C ILE A 40 -0.90 -7.39 17.73
N ALA A 41 -0.58 -6.44 16.87
CA ALA A 41 -1.55 -5.75 16.03
C ALA A 41 -2.25 -6.71 15.05
N ILE A 42 -1.49 -7.57 14.35
CA ILE A 42 -2.05 -8.56 13.43
C ILE A 42 -3.06 -9.47 14.14
N ARG A 43 -2.78 -9.95 15.35
CA ARG A 43 -3.74 -10.73 16.13
C ARG A 43 -5.04 -9.99 16.50
N ARG A 44 -5.07 -8.66 16.35
CA ARG A 44 -6.29 -7.85 16.53
C ARG A 44 -6.97 -7.53 15.21
N ILE A 45 -6.17 -7.28 14.17
CA ILE A 45 -6.66 -6.89 12.83
C ILE A 45 -7.32 -8.09 12.13
N LEU A 46 -6.70 -9.28 12.14
CA LEU A 46 -7.25 -10.44 11.45
C LEU A 46 -8.67 -10.83 11.94
N PRO A 47 -8.96 -10.92 13.25
CA PRO A 47 -10.32 -11.18 13.71
C PRO A 47 -11.32 -10.08 13.34
N LEU A 48 -10.90 -8.80 13.32
CA LEU A 48 -11.75 -7.69 12.88
C LEU A 48 -12.12 -7.86 11.40
N LEU A 49 -11.14 -8.13 10.53
CA LEU A 49 -11.39 -8.35 9.11
C LEU A 49 -12.26 -9.61 8.86
N GLU A 50 -12.04 -10.67 9.62
CA GLU A 50 -12.86 -11.90 9.56
C GLU A 50 -14.32 -11.62 9.97
N GLN A 51 -14.54 -10.90 11.07
CA GLN A 51 -15.89 -10.49 11.54
C GLN A 51 -16.66 -9.75 10.45
N HIS A 52 -16.00 -8.90 9.70
CA HIS A 52 -16.59 -8.13 8.61
C HIS A 52 -16.51 -8.84 7.24
N ARG A 53 -15.94 -10.05 7.15
CA ARG A 53 -15.75 -10.84 5.92
C ARG A 53 -14.96 -10.09 4.85
N ILE A 54 -13.95 -9.32 5.27
CA ILE A 54 -13.10 -8.53 4.39
C ILE A 54 -11.77 -9.26 4.18
N LYS A 55 -11.33 -9.30 2.93
CA LYS A 55 -9.95 -9.65 2.57
C LYS A 55 -9.22 -8.38 2.16
N GLY A 56 -8.04 -8.16 2.73
CA GLY A 56 -7.17 -7.02 2.44
C GLY A 56 -5.87 -7.45 1.79
N THR A 57 -5.02 -6.47 1.50
CA THR A 57 -3.66 -6.67 0.96
C THR A 57 -2.64 -6.30 2.03
N PHE A 58 -1.65 -7.17 2.26
CA PHE A 58 -0.55 -6.92 3.18
C PHE A 58 0.75 -6.83 2.39
N PHE A 59 1.36 -5.66 2.34
CA PHE A 59 2.69 -5.48 1.79
C PHE A 59 3.73 -5.73 2.88
N ILE A 60 4.62 -6.71 2.66
CA ILE A 60 5.49 -7.22 3.71
C ILE A 60 6.94 -7.18 3.26
N PRO A 61 7.83 -6.45 3.98
CA PRO A 61 9.27 -6.53 3.76
C PRO A 61 9.79 -7.95 4.05
N GLY A 62 10.73 -8.42 3.23
CA GLY A 62 11.29 -9.76 3.41
C GLY A 62 11.93 -9.98 4.79
N HIS A 63 12.58 -8.94 5.34
CA HIS A 63 13.14 -8.94 6.69
C HIS A 63 12.05 -9.16 7.76
N THR A 64 10.92 -8.49 7.64
CA THR A 64 9.75 -8.69 8.54
C THR A 64 9.19 -10.10 8.41
N ALA A 65 9.10 -10.62 7.19
CA ALA A 65 8.62 -11.99 6.97
C ALA A 65 9.50 -13.02 7.69
N LEU A 66 10.82 -12.88 7.64
CA LEU A 66 11.74 -13.79 8.35
C LEU A 66 11.75 -13.57 9.86
N ALA A 67 11.52 -12.33 10.34
CA ALA A 67 11.46 -12.03 11.77
C ALA A 67 10.19 -12.58 12.44
N PHE A 68 9.06 -12.58 11.70
CA PHE A 68 7.74 -12.99 12.21
C PHE A 68 7.04 -14.00 11.30
N PRO A 69 7.66 -15.16 10.98
CA PRO A 69 7.14 -16.09 9.98
C PRO A 69 5.73 -16.57 10.30
N LYS A 70 5.45 -16.92 11.54
CA LYS A 70 4.12 -17.39 11.95
C LYS A 70 3.03 -16.34 11.70
N THR A 71 3.33 -15.07 11.87
CA THR A 71 2.36 -13.99 11.62
C THR A 71 2.05 -13.86 10.13
N VAL A 72 3.05 -14.02 9.27
CA VAL A 72 2.88 -13.99 7.81
C VAL A 72 2.12 -15.22 7.33
N GLU A 73 2.41 -16.39 7.87
CA GLU A 73 1.62 -17.61 7.63
C GLU A 73 0.15 -17.44 8.02
N ASP A 74 -0.14 -16.80 9.17
CA ASP A 74 -1.51 -16.52 9.62
C ASP A 74 -2.25 -15.58 8.68
N ILE A 75 -1.58 -14.54 8.17
CA ILE A 75 -2.14 -13.61 7.15
C ILE A 75 -2.50 -14.38 5.87
N ALA A 76 -1.57 -15.22 5.38
CA ALA A 76 -1.78 -16.04 4.19
C ALA A 76 -2.90 -17.07 4.39
N ALA A 77 -2.91 -17.78 5.52
CA ALA A 77 -3.92 -18.80 5.86
C ALA A 77 -5.32 -18.16 6.02
N ALA A 78 -5.41 -16.90 6.45
CA ALA A 78 -6.65 -16.16 6.50
C ALA A 78 -7.15 -15.72 5.11
N GLY A 79 -6.39 -15.98 4.03
CA GLY A 79 -6.76 -15.70 2.65
C GLY A 79 -6.64 -14.23 2.26
N HIS A 80 -5.75 -13.48 2.94
CA HIS A 80 -5.39 -12.13 2.52
C HIS A 80 -4.32 -12.18 1.43
N GLU A 81 -4.26 -11.14 0.60
CA GLU A 81 -3.19 -10.97 -0.36
C GLU A 81 -1.90 -10.56 0.35
N ILE A 82 -0.77 -11.13 -0.09
CA ILE A 82 0.56 -10.69 0.30
C ILE A 82 1.24 -10.05 -0.91
N GLY A 83 1.63 -8.77 -0.75
CA GLY A 83 2.42 -7.99 -1.69
C GLY A 83 3.88 -7.85 -1.23
N HIS A 84 4.76 -7.47 -2.17
CA HIS A 84 6.17 -7.22 -1.91
C HIS A 84 6.40 -5.78 -1.43
N HIS A 85 7.27 -5.60 -0.41
CA HIS A 85 7.57 -4.28 0.19
C HIS A 85 9.07 -4.08 0.48
N GLY A 86 9.93 -4.43 -0.48
CA GLY A 86 11.39 -4.38 -0.29
C GLY A 86 11.93 -5.48 0.62
N TRP A 87 13.18 -5.28 1.08
CA TRP A 87 13.83 -6.20 2.02
C TRP A 87 13.70 -5.72 3.47
N VAL A 88 14.30 -4.58 3.83
CA VAL A 88 14.25 -3.97 5.18
C VAL A 88 13.71 -2.54 5.12
N HIS A 89 12.76 -2.30 4.20
CA HIS A 89 12.12 -1.01 3.97
C HIS A 89 13.12 0.07 3.48
N GLU A 90 14.00 -0.31 2.56
CA GLU A 90 14.95 0.60 1.91
C GLU A 90 14.22 1.52 0.93
N ASN A 91 14.61 2.81 0.88
CA ASN A 91 14.12 3.71 -0.16
C ASN A 91 14.82 3.44 -1.49
N PRO A 92 14.11 3.00 -2.56
CA PRO A 92 14.70 2.65 -3.86
C PRO A 92 15.47 3.80 -4.52
N VAL A 93 15.07 5.06 -4.29
CA VAL A 93 15.74 6.24 -4.86
C VAL A 93 17.19 6.33 -4.38
N SER A 94 17.49 5.88 -3.17
CA SER A 94 18.85 5.92 -2.59
C SER A 94 19.70 4.69 -2.89
N THR A 95 19.19 3.72 -3.66
CA THR A 95 19.89 2.48 -3.98
C THR A 95 20.57 2.54 -5.35
N THR A 96 21.62 1.73 -5.53
CA THR A 96 22.18 1.43 -6.84
C THR A 96 21.31 0.40 -7.59
N PRO A 97 21.44 0.25 -8.92
CA PRO A 97 20.70 -0.76 -9.68
C PRO A 97 20.87 -2.18 -9.12
N ASP A 98 22.11 -2.56 -8.76
CA ASP A 98 22.40 -3.89 -8.22
C ASP A 98 21.80 -4.10 -6.83
N GLN A 99 21.78 -3.03 -6.00
CA GLN A 99 21.15 -3.07 -4.69
C GLN A 99 19.62 -3.22 -4.81
N GLU A 100 18.98 -2.46 -5.71
CA GLU A 100 17.53 -2.54 -5.90
C GLU A 100 17.11 -3.94 -6.38
N ARG A 101 17.88 -4.55 -7.29
CA ARG A 101 17.69 -5.93 -7.73
C ARG A 101 17.87 -6.93 -6.58
N TRP A 102 18.92 -6.78 -5.80
CA TRP A 102 19.18 -7.64 -4.65
C TRP A 102 18.05 -7.54 -3.60
N ILE A 103 17.51 -6.34 -3.34
CA ILE A 103 16.37 -6.10 -2.46
C ILE A 103 15.14 -6.85 -2.97
N MET A 104 14.88 -6.79 -4.27
CA MET A 104 13.77 -7.49 -4.91
C MET A 104 13.90 -9.01 -4.75
N ASP A 105 15.07 -9.56 -5.09
CA ASP A 105 15.36 -10.99 -4.97
C ASP A 105 15.20 -11.48 -3.53
N LYS A 106 15.78 -10.76 -2.57
CA LYS A 106 15.73 -11.12 -1.15
C LYS A 106 14.32 -11.05 -0.56
N GLY A 107 13.54 -10.05 -0.94
CA GLY A 107 12.15 -9.94 -0.54
C GLY A 107 11.31 -11.11 -1.07
N LEU A 108 11.44 -11.42 -2.36
CA LEU A 108 10.75 -12.54 -3.00
C LEU A 108 11.14 -13.89 -2.38
N GLU A 109 12.46 -14.13 -2.19
CA GLU A 109 12.97 -15.35 -1.53
C GLU A 109 12.37 -15.55 -0.13
N ALA A 110 12.30 -14.47 0.64
CA ALA A 110 11.77 -14.52 2.00
C ALA A 110 10.27 -14.84 2.03
N LEU A 111 9.48 -14.21 1.16
CA LEU A 111 8.03 -14.44 1.09
C LEU A 111 7.69 -15.84 0.58
N ASP A 112 8.41 -16.34 -0.41
CA ASP A 112 8.27 -17.72 -0.89
C ASP A 112 8.64 -18.72 0.21
N ARG A 113 9.75 -18.53 0.89
CA ARG A 113 10.23 -19.39 1.98
C ARG A 113 9.23 -19.49 3.14
N VAL A 114 8.61 -18.35 3.52
CA VAL A 114 7.74 -18.28 4.71
C VAL A 114 6.31 -18.70 4.39
N ALA A 115 5.77 -18.26 3.27
CA ALA A 115 4.36 -18.43 2.95
C ALA A 115 4.10 -19.23 1.65
N GLY A 116 5.14 -19.60 0.90
CA GLY A 116 5.00 -20.23 -0.42
C GLY A 116 4.35 -19.31 -1.44
N ILE A 117 4.48 -18.01 -1.29
CA ILE A 117 3.80 -17.01 -2.11
C ILE A 117 4.81 -16.24 -2.96
N ARG A 118 4.52 -16.16 -4.26
CA ARG A 118 5.13 -15.20 -5.17
C ARG A 118 4.17 -14.02 -5.37
N PRO A 119 4.45 -12.85 -4.80
CA PRO A 119 3.61 -11.67 -4.92
C PRO A 119 3.37 -11.25 -6.37
N VAL A 120 2.16 -10.77 -6.66
CA VAL A 120 1.82 -10.15 -7.96
C VAL A 120 1.74 -8.63 -7.86
N GLY A 121 1.71 -8.10 -6.64
CA GLY A 121 1.67 -6.68 -6.32
C GLY A 121 2.92 -6.22 -5.59
N TYR A 122 3.30 -4.98 -5.86
CA TYR A 122 4.40 -4.28 -5.21
C TYR A 122 3.95 -2.94 -4.64
N ARG A 123 4.49 -2.58 -3.50
CA ARG A 123 4.46 -1.23 -2.95
C ARG A 123 5.87 -0.86 -2.53
N SER A 124 6.32 0.32 -2.98
CA SER A 124 7.63 0.81 -2.62
C SER A 124 7.66 1.27 -1.16
N PRO A 125 8.74 0.95 -0.41
CA PRO A 125 8.99 1.59 0.86
C PRO A 125 8.93 3.12 0.77
N ALA A 126 8.24 3.75 1.71
CA ALA A 126 7.98 5.21 1.73
C ALA A 126 7.29 5.76 0.47
N TRP A 127 6.69 4.89 -0.35
CA TRP A 127 6.06 5.21 -1.65
C TRP A 127 6.96 5.95 -2.62
N ASP A 128 8.26 5.67 -2.57
CA ASP A 128 9.27 6.38 -3.34
C ASP A 128 9.95 5.46 -4.36
N ASN A 129 9.53 5.54 -5.61
CA ASN A 129 10.06 4.74 -6.72
C ASN A 129 11.30 5.38 -7.33
N SER A 130 12.32 4.57 -7.58
CA SER A 130 13.42 4.98 -8.46
C SER A 130 12.97 4.96 -9.94
N PRO A 131 13.68 5.63 -10.86
CA PRO A 131 13.40 5.50 -12.30
C PRO A 131 13.55 4.06 -12.83
N ARG A 132 14.15 3.16 -12.05
CA ARG A 132 14.39 1.76 -12.40
C ARG A 132 13.32 0.82 -11.85
N THR A 133 12.53 1.26 -10.86
CA THR A 133 11.55 0.41 -10.18
C THR A 133 10.53 -0.18 -11.15
N VAL A 134 9.87 0.63 -11.99
CA VAL A 134 8.87 0.14 -12.95
C VAL A 134 9.47 -0.85 -13.96
N PRO A 135 10.63 -0.57 -14.61
CA PRO A 135 11.32 -1.56 -15.44
C PRO A 135 11.62 -2.88 -14.72
N LEU A 136 12.07 -2.81 -13.47
CA LEU A 136 12.38 -3.98 -12.67
C LEU A 136 11.11 -4.79 -12.35
N LEU A 137 10.03 -4.15 -11.98
CA LEU A 137 8.74 -4.81 -11.72
C LEU A 137 8.21 -5.56 -12.94
N LEU A 138 8.36 -4.99 -14.14
CA LEU A 138 8.01 -5.66 -15.39
C LEU A 138 8.86 -6.90 -15.62
N GLU A 139 10.18 -6.81 -15.40
CA GLU A 139 11.11 -7.94 -15.54
C GLU A 139 10.73 -9.10 -14.60
N TYR A 140 10.36 -8.79 -13.36
CA TYR A 140 9.94 -9.79 -12.37
C TYR A 140 8.50 -10.28 -12.55
N GLY A 141 7.74 -9.68 -13.47
CA GLY A 141 6.39 -10.11 -13.86
C GLY A 141 5.29 -9.67 -12.91
N PHE A 142 5.52 -8.61 -12.13
CA PHE A 142 4.47 -7.99 -11.30
C PHE A 142 3.30 -7.52 -12.16
N LYS A 143 2.12 -7.44 -11.57
CA LYS A 143 0.87 -7.09 -12.26
C LYS A 143 0.37 -5.70 -11.92
N TYR A 144 0.69 -5.23 -10.73
CA TYR A 144 0.38 -3.87 -10.29
C TYR A 144 1.45 -3.32 -9.34
N GLU A 145 1.50 -2.03 -9.29
CA GLU A 145 2.27 -1.17 -8.40
C GLU A 145 1.29 -0.30 -7.61
N SER A 146 1.65 0.14 -6.40
CA SER A 146 0.78 0.97 -5.56
C SER A 146 1.60 1.93 -4.70
N SER A 147 2.29 2.88 -5.35
CA SER A 147 3.10 3.89 -4.67
C SER A 147 3.01 5.27 -5.30
N LEU A 148 2.52 5.38 -6.55
CA LEU A 148 2.45 6.65 -7.25
C LEU A 148 1.13 7.38 -6.92
N MET A 149 1.14 8.71 -7.08
CA MET A 149 0.07 9.61 -6.68
C MET A 149 -0.48 10.42 -7.86
N GLY A 150 -0.43 9.87 -9.07
CA GLY A 150 -0.86 10.56 -10.29
C GLY A 150 -2.37 10.61 -10.51
N ASN A 151 -3.14 9.93 -9.68
CA ASN A 151 -4.60 9.97 -9.60
C ASN A 151 -5.04 9.76 -8.16
N GLU A 152 -6.32 9.94 -7.88
CA GLU A 152 -6.87 9.79 -6.53
C GLU A 152 -7.66 8.47 -6.37
N TYR A 153 -8.62 8.22 -7.25
CA TYR A 153 -9.54 7.07 -7.16
C TYR A 153 -9.57 6.17 -8.39
N ASP A 154 -8.87 6.53 -9.47
CA ASP A 154 -8.83 5.69 -10.67
C ASP A 154 -7.41 5.18 -10.92
N ALA A 155 -7.31 3.89 -11.21
CA ALA A 155 -6.07 3.28 -11.60
C ALA A 155 -5.62 3.80 -12.99
N TYR A 156 -4.33 3.71 -13.26
CA TYR A 156 -3.76 4.09 -14.55
C TYR A 156 -2.58 3.19 -14.90
N TRP A 157 -2.06 3.33 -16.11
CA TRP A 157 -0.87 2.57 -16.53
C TRP A 157 0.40 3.26 -16.06
N CYS A 158 1.31 2.50 -15.44
CA CYS A 158 2.65 2.98 -15.18
C CYS A 158 3.36 3.34 -16.50
N ARG A 159 4.39 4.18 -16.39
CA ARG A 159 5.21 4.59 -17.54
C ARG A 159 6.68 4.34 -17.26
N VAL A 160 7.43 4.20 -18.35
CA VAL A 160 8.90 4.12 -18.33
C VAL A 160 9.46 5.27 -19.16
N GLY A 161 10.45 5.96 -18.63
CA GLY A 161 11.15 7.03 -19.33
C GLY A 161 10.46 8.39 -19.28
N ASP A 162 9.68 8.66 -18.23
CA ASP A 162 9.26 10.04 -17.93
C ASP A 162 10.50 10.92 -17.72
N GLU A 163 10.54 12.11 -18.34
CA GLU A 163 11.60 13.08 -18.19
C GLU A 163 11.07 14.37 -17.56
N TRP A 164 11.83 14.91 -16.61
CA TRP A 164 11.51 16.18 -15.96
C TRP A 164 12.77 16.98 -15.63
N SER A 165 12.68 18.30 -15.72
CA SER A 165 13.74 19.22 -15.35
C SER A 165 13.15 20.50 -14.74
N LYS A 166 14.02 21.37 -14.27
CA LYS A 166 13.60 22.73 -13.80
C LYS A 166 13.40 23.72 -14.96
N THR A 167 13.86 23.39 -16.13
CA THR A 167 13.92 24.27 -17.31
C THR A 167 12.96 23.89 -18.42
N ASP A 168 12.66 22.59 -18.52
CA ASP A 168 11.85 22.07 -19.61
C ASP A 168 10.52 21.50 -19.09
N PRO A 169 9.44 21.52 -19.90
CA PRO A 169 8.19 20.87 -19.55
C PRO A 169 8.37 19.36 -19.30
N TRP A 170 7.48 18.80 -18.50
CA TRP A 170 7.36 17.36 -18.33
C TRP A 170 7.18 16.66 -19.66
N LYS A 171 7.93 15.58 -19.89
CA LYS A 171 7.73 14.68 -21.03
C LYS A 171 7.26 13.32 -20.53
N PHE A 172 6.11 12.91 -21.00
CA PHE A 172 5.56 11.61 -20.66
C PHE A 172 6.34 10.49 -21.35
N GLY A 173 6.74 9.50 -20.58
CA GLY A 173 7.34 8.28 -21.05
C GLY A 173 6.33 7.33 -21.71
N THR A 174 6.77 6.13 -21.99
CA THR A 174 5.95 5.10 -22.62
C THR A 174 5.11 4.35 -21.59
N PRO A 175 3.77 4.29 -21.75
CA PRO A 175 2.91 3.46 -20.92
C PRO A 175 3.23 1.98 -21.09
N VAL A 176 3.17 1.22 -19.98
CA VAL A 176 3.55 -0.19 -19.92
C VAL A 176 2.46 -1.04 -19.26
N GLU A 177 2.50 -2.37 -19.46
CA GLU A 177 1.52 -3.31 -18.89
C GLU A 177 1.71 -3.58 -17.38
N LEU A 178 1.82 -2.51 -16.62
CA LEU A 178 1.82 -2.51 -15.16
C LEU A 178 0.77 -1.50 -14.69
N VAL A 179 -0.19 -1.96 -13.89
CA VAL A 179 -1.26 -1.09 -13.37
C VAL A 179 -0.76 -0.35 -12.13
N GLU A 180 -0.94 0.97 -12.11
CA GLU A 180 -0.80 1.75 -10.91
C GLU A 180 -2.12 1.83 -10.14
N LEU A 181 -2.09 1.49 -8.87
CA LEU A 181 -3.18 1.64 -7.92
C LEU A 181 -2.84 2.77 -6.95
N PRO A 182 -3.29 4.01 -7.23
CA PRO A 182 -2.75 5.19 -6.58
C PRO A 182 -2.93 5.20 -5.07
N VAL A 183 -2.01 5.87 -4.40
CA VAL A 183 -2.01 6.10 -2.96
C VAL A 183 -2.14 7.60 -2.65
N SER A 184 -2.53 7.91 -1.42
CA SER A 184 -2.64 9.29 -0.92
C SER A 184 -2.15 9.35 0.53
N TRP A 185 -1.27 10.29 0.84
CA TRP A 185 -0.83 10.54 2.22
C TRP A 185 -1.96 10.88 3.19
N MET A 186 -3.10 11.37 2.68
CA MET A 186 -4.29 11.60 3.50
C MET A 186 -4.97 10.28 3.90
N LEU A 187 -4.85 9.24 3.06
CA LEU A 187 -5.36 7.89 3.29
C LEU A 187 -4.26 6.94 3.80
N ASP A 188 -3.33 7.47 4.61
CA ASP A 188 -2.28 6.72 5.28
C ASP A 188 -2.31 7.02 6.78
N ASP A 189 -2.27 5.99 7.62
CA ASP A 189 -2.29 6.16 9.08
C ASP A 189 -0.95 6.64 9.66
N PHE A 190 0.17 6.38 8.99
CA PHE A 190 1.51 6.65 9.51
C PHE A 190 1.79 8.15 9.72
N PRO A 191 1.54 9.06 8.73
CA PRO A 191 1.74 10.49 8.93
C PRO A 191 0.89 11.06 10.07
N HIS A 192 -0.28 10.50 10.31
CA HIS A 192 -1.20 10.97 11.34
C HIS A 192 -0.82 10.52 12.75
N PHE A 193 -0.28 9.31 12.91
CA PHE A 193 -0.20 8.68 14.22
C PHE A 193 1.21 8.27 14.66
N GLU A 194 2.17 8.17 13.76
CA GLU A 194 3.53 7.79 14.16
C GLU A 194 4.39 9.00 14.46
N VAL A 195 5.14 8.90 15.57
CA VAL A 195 6.04 9.97 16.02
C VAL A 195 7.47 9.63 15.61
N ILE A 196 8.05 10.48 14.76
CA ILE A 196 9.48 10.46 14.43
C ILE A 196 10.04 11.82 14.80
N LEU A 197 10.89 11.85 15.83
CA LEU A 197 11.46 13.10 16.33
C LEU A 197 12.22 13.86 15.24
N GLY A 198 11.88 15.13 15.06
CA GLY A 198 12.48 15.99 14.03
C GLY A 198 11.93 15.83 12.63
N SER A 199 11.00 14.90 12.40
CA SER A 199 10.43 14.61 11.07
C SER A 199 8.90 14.57 11.09
N ASN A 200 8.29 13.65 11.84
CA ASN A 200 6.84 13.49 11.88
C ASN A 200 6.29 13.62 13.31
N PRO A 201 5.41 14.59 13.61
CA PRO A 201 4.86 14.78 14.95
C PRO A 201 3.81 13.72 15.34
N GLY A 202 3.05 13.17 14.43
CA GLY A 202 2.15 12.01 14.62
C GLY A 202 1.06 12.14 15.70
N TYR A 203 0.63 13.36 16.05
CA TYR A 203 -0.31 13.61 17.16
C TYR A 203 -1.75 13.90 16.71
N ALA A 204 -2.17 13.38 15.56
CA ALA A 204 -3.53 13.60 15.09
C ALA A 204 -4.57 12.93 16.02
N SER A 205 -5.71 13.59 16.16
CA SER A 205 -6.85 13.00 16.85
C SER A 205 -7.42 11.83 16.04
N PRO A 206 -7.56 10.60 16.60
CA PRO A 206 -8.17 9.50 15.87
C PRO A 206 -9.57 9.83 15.33
N ARG A 207 -10.36 10.62 16.06
CA ARG A 207 -11.70 11.03 15.60
C ARG A 207 -11.66 11.97 14.40
N ALA A 208 -10.68 12.87 14.34
CA ALA A 208 -10.52 13.77 13.21
C ALA A 208 -10.04 13.00 11.96
N VAL A 209 -9.15 12.04 12.13
CA VAL A 209 -8.68 11.16 11.04
C VAL A 209 -9.82 10.29 10.51
N LEU A 210 -10.62 9.69 11.40
CA LEU A 210 -11.83 8.96 10.98
C LEU A 210 -12.78 9.84 10.15
N GLN A 211 -13.05 11.08 10.60
CA GLN A 211 -13.95 11.96 9.86
C GLN A 211 -13.38 12.30 8.48
N MET A 212 -12.10 12.57 8.37
CA MET A 212 -11.42 12.81 7.10
C MET A 212 -11.55 11.60 6.15
N TRP A 213 -11.28 10.38 6.64
CA TRP A 213 -11.42 9.17 5.83
C TRP A 213 -12.86 8.88 5.40
N ILE A 214 -13.85 9.22 6.25
CA ILE A 214 -15.27 9.17 5.89
C ILE A 214 -15.59 10.18 4.79
N ASP A 215 -15.12 11.42 4.90
CA ASP A 215 -15.37 12.48 3.94
C ASP A 215 -14.75 12.14 2.56
N GLU A 216 -13.53 11.58 2.53
CA GLU A 216 -12.87 11.08 1.32
C GLU A 216 -13.66 9.94 0.67
N PHE A 217 -14.10 8.96 1.47
CA PHE A 217 -14.92 7.87 0.96
C PHE A 217 -16.28 8.38 0.44
N ASP A 218 -16.95 9.24 1.18
CA ASP A 218 -18.26 9.78 0.79
C ASP A 218 -18.15 10.67 -0.46
N TYR A 219 -17.04 11.41 -0.65
CA TYR A 219 -16.78 12.12 -1.90
C TYR A 219 -16.67 11.16 -3.09
N LEU A 220 -15.85 10.12 -2.99
CA LEU A 220 -15.76 9.07 -4.01
C LEU A 220 -17.14 8.46 -4.29
N TYR A 221 -17.84 8.05 -3.24
CA TYR A 221 -19.11 7.37 -3.37
C TYR A 221 -20.21 8.27 -3.95
N ASP A 222 -20.41 9.48 -3.41
CA ASP A 222 -21.54 10.34 -3.76
C ASP A 222 -21.30 11.16 -5.03
N ARG A 223 -20.06 11.64 -5.26
CA ARG A 223 -19.74 12.56 -6.36
C ARG A 223 -19.20 11.86 -7.59
N ILE A 224 -18.36 10.84 -7.41
CA ILE A 224 -17.73 10.11 -8.52
C ILE A 224 -18.52 8.82 -8.83
N GLY A 225 -18.78 8.01 -7.84
CA GLY A 225 -19.64 6.83 -7.90
C GLY A 225 -18.98 5.57 -8.46
N LYS A 226 -17.71 5.62 -8.86
CA LYS A 226 -16.91 4.47 -9.30
C LYS A 226 -15.44 4.72 -9.00
N GLY A 227 -14.66 3.67 -8.72
CA GLY A 227 -13.22 3.77 -8.52
C GLY A 227 -12.74 2.95 -7.34
N LEU A 228 -11.52 3.23 -6.91
CA LEU A 228 -10.80 2.56 -5.83
C LEU A 228 -10.65 3.50 -4.63
N PHE A 229 -11.13 3.06 -3.47
CA PHE A 229 -10.75 3.64 -2.18
C PHE A 229 -9.61 2.80 -1.60
N ASN A 230 -8.38 3.31 -1.66
CA ASN A 230 -7.16 2.62 -1.25
C ASN A 230 -6.66 3.19 0.07
N LEU A 231 -7.07 2.57 1.18
CA LEU A 231 -6.64 2.99 2.51
C LEU A 231 -5.39 2.22 2.93
N THR A 232 -4.32 2.93 3.20
CA THR A 232 -3.06 2.36 3.68
C THR A 232 -2.94 2.48 5.19
N MET A 233 -2.56 1.40 5.81
CA MET A 233 -2.38 1.33 7.26
C MET A 233 -1.15 0.51 7.61
N HIS A 234 -0.57 0.81 8.77
CA HIS A 234 0.56 0.07 9.31
C HIS A 234 0.10 -0.70 10.56
N PRO A 235 0.21 -2.03 10.60
CA PRO A 235 -0.27 -2.81 11.75
C PRO A 235 0.21 -2.26 13.10
N GLN A 236 1.50 -1.91 13.22
CA GLN A 236 2.06 -1.33 14.44
C GLN A 236 1.46 0.04 14.81
N THR A 237 0.80 0.68 13.87
CA THR A 237 0.13 1.99 14.01
C THR A 237 -1.36 1.83 14.25
N ILE A 238 -2.12 1.33 13.26
CA ILE A 238 -3.59 1.20 13.32
C ILE A 238 -4.05 0.18 14.38
N GLY A 239 -3.26 -0.86 14.65
CA GLY A 239 -3.62 -1.93 15.59
C GLY A 239 -3.65 -1.53 17.07
N ARG A 240 -3.37 -0.26 17.39
CA ARG A 240 -3.50 0.26 18.75
C ARG A 240 -4.93 0.63 19.06
N GLY A 241 -5.34 0.46 20.33
CA GLY A 241 -6.73 0.47 20.77
C GLY A 241 -7.62 1.56 20.16
N SER A 242 -7.29 2.84 20.37
CA SER A 242 -8.13 3.95 19.85
C SER A 242 -8.15 4.04 18.32
N ARG A 243 -7.08 3.58 17.66
CA ARG A 243 -6.94 3.60 16.21
C ARG A 243 -7.68 2.42 15.58
N LEU A 244 -7.61 1.24 16.19
CA LEU A 244 -8.38 0.07 15.74
C LEU A 244 -9.90 0.35 15.79
N LEU A 245 -10.37 1.08 16.81
CA LEU A 245 -11.77 1.49 16.93
C LEU A 245 -12.23 2.43 15.78
N ILE A 246 -11.34 3.27 15.24
CA ILE A 246 -11.73 4.11 14.10
C ILE A 246 -11.74 3.32 12.81
N LEU A 247 -10.86 2.33 12.65
CA LEU A 247 -10.93 1.41 11.50
C LEU A 247 -12.26 0.64 11.49
N GLU A 248 -12.67 0.07 12.63
CA GLU A 248 -13.96 -0.62 12.75
C GLU A 248 -15.13 0.30 12.36
N LYS A 249 -15.17 1.54 12.87
CA LYS A 249 -16.21 2.51 12.54
C LYS A 249 -16.21 2.92 11.07
N LEU A 250 -15.04 3.03 10.44
CA LEU A 250 -14.97 3.30 9.01
C LEU A 250 -15.54 2.13 8.21
N ILE A 251 -15.17 0.89 8.56
CA ILE A 251 -15.73 -0.31 7.93
C ILE A 251 -17.26 -0.33 8.06
N GLU A 252 -17.80 -0.08 9.26
CA GLU A 252 -19.24 -0.01 9.52
C GLU A 252 -19.93 1.09 8.68
N HIS A 253 -19.29 2.26 8.53
CA HIS A 253 -19.81 3.36 7.70
C HIS A 253 -19.91 2.97 6.22
N ILE A 254 -18.94 2.21 5.73
CA ILE A 254 -18.84 1.81 4.32
C ILE A 254 -19.72 0.59 4.01
N GLN A 255 -19.78 -0.39 4.95
CA GLN A 255 -20.55 -1.61 4.75
C GLN A 255 -22.05 -1.34 4.57
N GLY A 256 -22.65 -2.07 3.66
CA GLY A 256 -24.08 -1.91 3.36
C GLY A 256 -24.41 -0.79 2.35
N LYS A 257 -23.44 0.01 1.94
CA LYS A 257 -23.65 0.95 0.82
C LYS A 257 -23.74 0.18 -0.51
N SER A 258 -24.77 0.48 -1.28
CA SER A 258 -25.04 -0.22 -2.56
C SER A 258 -23.92 0.00 -3.58
N GLY A 259 -23.46 -1.06 -4.25
CA GLY A 259 -22.41 -0.99 -5.25
C GLY A 259 -21.00 -0.80 -4.69
N VAL A 260 -20.80 -1.10 -3.39
CA VAL A 260 -19.48 -1.16 -2.76
C VAL A 260 -19.05 -2.61 -2.60
N THR A 261 -17.78 -2.87 -2.94
CA THR A 261 -17.14 -4.19 -2.79
C THR A 261 -15.83 -4.02 -2.04
N PHE A 262 -15.65 -4.76 -0.95
CA PHE A 262 -14.34 -4.88 -0.30
C PHE A 262 -13.54 -6.02 -0.94
N GLY A 263 -12.25 -5.79 -1.17
CA GLY A 263 -11.35 -6.83 -1.70
C GLY A 263 -9.89 -6.42 -1.77
N PRO A 264 -9.00 -7.41 -2.05
CA PRO A 264 -7.58 -7.15 -2.27
C PRO A 264 -7.34 -6.25 -3.49
N LEU A 265 -6.17 -5.62 -3.51
CA LEU A 265 -5.74 -4.78 -4.66
C LEU A 265 -5.58 -5.59 -5.94
N ALA A 266 -5.12 -6.85 -5.86
CA ALA A 266 -4.98 -7.72 -7.02
C ALA A 266 -6.31 -7.93 -7.76
N ASP A 267 -7.42 -8.06 -7.02
CA ASP A 267 -8.76 -8.24 -7.63
C ASP A 267 -9.18 -6.98 -8.39
N TYR A 268 -8.93 -5.81 -7.82
CA TYR A 268 -9.22 -4.55 -8.51
C TYR A 268 -8.33 -4.35 -9.75
N ALA A 269 -7.03 -4.59 -9.64
CA ALA A 269 -6.10 -4.50 -10.75
C ALA A 269 -6.49 -5.44 -11.90
N ALA A 270 -6.85 -6.69 -11.58
CA ALA A 270 -7.32 -7.67 -12.56
C ALA A 270 -8.62 -7.22 -13.26
N LYS A 271 -9.61 -6.72 -12.49
CA LYS A 271 -10.87 -6.20 -13.02
C LYS A 271 -10.63 -4.96 -13.90
N TRP A 272 -9.83 -4.01 -13.41
CA TRP A 272 -9.61 -2.73 -14.08
C TRP A 272 -8.94 -2.85 -15.45
N ARG A 273 -7.98 -3.77 -15.60
CA ARG A 273 -7.22 -3.95 -16.86
C ARG A 273 -8.00 -4.65 -17.98
N VAL A 274 -9.15 -5.24 -17.68
CA VAL A 274 -9.93 -5.99 -18.71
C VAL A 274 -10.33 -5.06 -19.87
N GLY A 275 -9.93 -5.43 -21.09
CA GLY A 275 -10.24 -4.69 -22.32
C GLY A 275 -9.51 -3.35 -22.45
N LYS A 276 -8.53 -3.06 -21.59
CA LYS A 276 -7.69 -1.85 -21.66
C LYS A 276 -6.30 -2.21 -22.16
N SER A 277 -5.68 -1.26 -22.86
CA SER A 277 -4.28 -1.30 -23.27
C SER A 277 -3.53 -0.11 -22.68
N PRO A 278 -2.19 -0.23 -22.47
CA PRO A 278 -1.39 0.88 -21.98
C PRO A 278 -1.61 2.16 -22.80
N SER A 279 -1.93 3.24 -22.12
CA SER A 279 -2.20 4.55 -22.72
C SER A 279 -1.74 5.68 -21.81
N LEU A 280 -1.43 6.82 -22.39
CA LEU A 280 -1.19 8.05 -21.66
C LEU A 280 -2.51 8.58 -21.04
N PRO A 281 -2.43 9.42 -19.99
CA PRO A 281 -3.57 10.19 -19.52
C PRO A 281 -4.19 11.00 -20.67
N ALA A 282 -5.51 11.15 -20.66
CA ALA A 282 -6.23 11.83 -21.76
C ALA A 282 -5.69 13.23 -22.09
N ASP A 283 -5.25 13.95 -21.08
CA ASP A 283 -4.72 15.32 -21.20
C ASP A 283 -3.22 15.37 -21.58
N ALA A 284 -2.55 14.21 -21.65
CA ALA A 284 -1.13 14.12 -22.01
C ALA A 284 -0.90 14.04 -23.54
N ALA A 285 -1.95 13.91 -24.34
CA ALA A 285 -1.90 13.61 -25.76
C ALA A 285 -1.94 14.85 -26.67
N SER A 286 -1.58 16.05 -26.16
CA SER A 286 -1.55 17.31 -26.93
C SER A 286 -0.14 17.73 -27.37
#